data_eeeb8b15b650db70e2250dd8aa6a3d94
#
_entry.id   eeeb8b15b650db70e2250dd8aa6a3d94
#
_cell.length_a   1.000
_cell.length_b   1.000
_cell.length_c   1.000
_cell.angle_alpha   90.00
_cell.angle_beta   90.00
_cell.angle_gamma   90.00
#
_symmetry.space_group_name_H-M   'P 1'
#
loop_
_entity.id
_entity.type
_entity.pdbx_description
1 polymer ?
#
loop_
_entity_poly.entity_id
_entity_poly.type
_entity_poly.pdbx_seq_one_letter_code
_entity_poly.pdbx_strand_id
1 'polypeptide(L)'
;MIACEYQPGLEGIPAAQSSISYVDGQKGILEYRGIRIEELASKSTFLEAAYLLIWGELPTKNELYEFQEDVRLHRRIKYSIRDMMKCFPETGHPMDALQASAAALGLFYSKRALDNPQYIRGAVVRLLAKIPTMVAAFKQMRKGDDPVRPRDDLDYAANFLYMLNEEEPTPLEAHVFDVCLTLHAEHTINASTFSALVTASTLTDPYAVVASAVGTLAGPLHGGANEEVITMLETIGSVGNVHPYLEERLQRKERIMGCGHRVYKVKDPRATILQNLAEQLFKESGTDKYYDIALELEKAVEEKLGHKGIYPNVDFYSGLVYRKLGIPSDLFTPVFAIARVAGWLAHWKEQLAVNRIFRPTQVYTGTHDAPYIPMEAR
;
A
#
# COMPACT_ATOMS: atom_id res chain seq x y z
N MET A 1 -30.69 21.15 15.61
CA MET A 1 -29.88 20.18 14.89
C MET A 1 -29.29 20.89 13.69
N ILE A 2 -27.97 20.97 13.58
CA ILE A 2 -27.31 21.45 12.37
C ILE A 2 -27.63 20.39 11.31
N ALA A 3 -28.37 20.75 10.26
CA ALA A 3 -28.60 19.89 9.11
C ALA A 3 -27.25 19.70 8.43
N CYS A 4 -26.52 18.62 8.78
CA CYS A 4 -25.32 18.26 8.09
C CYS A 4 -25.74 17.66 6.75
N GLU A 5 -25.37 18.31 5.66
CA GLU A 5 -25.67 17.86 4.31
C GLU A 5 -24.96 16.51 4.07
N TYR A 6 -25.66 15.53 3.51
CA TYR A 6 -25.08 14.25 3.20
C TYR A 6 -24.04 14.40 2.07
N GLN A 7 -22.79 14.01 2.36
CA GLN A 7 -21.70 14.03 1.37
C GLN A 7 -21.32 12.58 1.01
N PRO A 8 -21.62 12.12 -0.22
CA PRO A 8 -21.25 10.78 -0.67
C PRO A 8 -19.76 10.53 -0.55
N GLY A 9 -19.39 9.40 0.08
CA GLY A 9 -17.98 9.01 0.26
C GLY A 9 -17.18 9.93 1.17
N LEU A 10 -17.83 10.82 1.95
CA LEU A 10 -17.22 11.84 2.81
C LEU A 10 -16.26 12.80 2.05
N GLU A 11 -16.51 13.05 0.76
CA GLU A 11 -15.65 13.91 -0.04
C GLU A 11 -15.62 15.34 0.54
N GLY A 12 -14.41 15.83 0.83
CA GLY A 12 -14.21 17.15 1.45
C GLY A 12 -14.54 17.24 2.94
N ILE A 13 -14.96 16.15 3.58
CA ILE A 13 -15.25 16.11 5.02
C ILE A 13 -14.02 15.59 5.78
N PRO A 14 -13.40 16.40 6.67
CA PRO A 14 -12.30 15.95 7.51
C PRO A 14 -12.78 14.84 8.47
N ALA A 15 -12.25 13.62 8.33
CA ALA A 15 -12.62 12.48 9.15
C ALA A 15 -11.74 12.36 10.42
N ALA A 16 -10.53 12.89 10.40
CA ALA A 16 -9.59 12.88 11.52
C ALA A 16 -8.61 14.05 11.45
N GLN A 17 -7.98 14.36 12.57
CA GLN A 17 -6.78 15.21 12.64
C GLN A 17 -5.56 14.30 12.68
N SER A 18 -4.52 14.63 11.92
CA SER A 18 -3.29 13.84 11.89
C SER A 18 -2.07 14.72 11.65
N SER A 19 -0.96 14.34 12.28
CA SER A 19 0.35 14.96 12.10
C SER A 19 1.31 14.05 11.31
N ILE A 20 0.82 12.93 10.75
CA ILE A 20 1.65 11.87 10.17
C ILE A 20 2.14 12.26 8.78
N SER A 21 1.25 12.77 7.93
CA SER A 21 1.61 13.15 6.56
C SER A 21 0.82 14.37 6.08
N TYR A 22 1.40 15.08 5.13
CA TYR A 22 0.78 16.23 4.48
C TYR A 22 0.89 16.11 2.97
N VAL A 23 -0.19 16.49 2.26
CA VAL A 23 -0.22 16.54 0.79
C VAL A 23 -0.75 17.89 0.33
N ASP A 24 0.00 18.58 -0.53
CA ASP A 24 -0.49 19.70 -1.34
C ASP A 24 -0.54 19.28 -2.81
N GLY A 25 -1.73 18.92 -3.26
CA GLY A 25 -1.93 18.42 -4.62
C GLY A 25 -1.73 19.45 -5.71
N GLN A 26 -1.82 20.75 -5.40
CA GLN A 26 -1.58 21.84 -6.35
C GLN A 26 -0.10 22.08 -6.57
N LYS A 27 0.71 21.89 -5.53
CA LYS A 27 2.16 22.09 -5.57
C LYS A 27 2.93 20.79 -5.80
N GLY A 28 2.27 19.63 -5.79
CA GLY A 28 2.94 18.33 -5.89
C GLY A 28 3.81 18.03 -4.68
N ILE A 29 3.32 18.34 -3.47
CA ILE A 29 4.05 18.15 -2.22
C ILE A 29 3.50 16.92 -1.50
N LEU A 30 4.40 16.04 -1.05
CA LEU A 30 4.14 14.99 -0.07
C LEU A 30 5.20 15.08 1.02
N GLU A 31 4.74 15.09 2.27
CA GLU A 31 5.62 15.12 3.45
C GLU A 31 5.23 14.02 4.43
N TYR A 32 6.23 13.37 5.02
CA TYR A 32 6.07 12.50 6.19
C TYR A 32 6.64 13.22 7.40
N ARG A 33 5.79 13.53 8.39
CA ARG A 33 6.19 14.29 9.58
C ARG A 33 6.92 15.60 9.26
N GLY A 34 6.52 16.27 8.18
CA GLY A 34 7.13 17.53 7.73
C GLY A 34 8.41 17.39 6.90
N ILE A 35 8.89 16.17 6.64
CA ILE A 35 10.03 15.91 5.75
C ILE A 35 9.52 15.56 4.36
N ARG A 36 10.04 16.23 3.34
CA ARG A 36 9.69 16.01 1.94
C ARG A 36 10.00 14.59 1.50
N ILE A 37 9.10 14.00 0.70
CA ILE A 37 9.26 12.63 0.22
C ILE A 37 10.52 12.45 -0.63
N GLU A 38 10.96 13.48 -1.37
CA GLU A 38 12.17 13.47 -2.18
C GLU A 38 13.42 13.32 -1.31
N GLU A 39 13.43 13.96 -0.13
CA GLU A 39 14.53 13.83 0.84
C GLU A 39 14.57 12.42 1.44
N LEU A 40 13.42 11.89 1.84
CA LEU A 40 13.34 10.53 2.40
C LEU A 40 13.73 9.48 1.36
N ALA A 41 13.25 9.59 0.13
CA ALA A 41 13.58 8.67 -0.95
C ALA A 41 15.06 8.65 -1.30
N SER A 42 15.76 9.78 -1.13
CA SER A 42 17.18 9.91 -1.51
C SER A 42 18.16 9.64 -0.37
N LYS A 43 17.73 9.79 0.90
CA LYS A 43 18.65 9.80 2.05
C LYS A 43 18.31 8.82 3.15
N SER A 44 17.12 8.21 3.10
CA SER A 44 16.59 7.33 4.13
C SER A 44 16.42 5.90 3.62
N THR A 45 16.06 5.00 4.51
CA THR A 45 15.60 3.65 4.20
C THR A 45 14.12 3.49 4.57
N PHE A 46 13.47 2.47 4.03
CA PHE A 46 12.07 2.20 4.39
C PHE A 46 11.86 2.04 5.90
N LEU A 47 12.73 1.32 6.60
CA LEU A 47 12.59 1.14 8.05
C LEU A 47 12.82 2.44 8.82
N GLU A 48 13.71 3.32 8.37
CA GLU A 48 13.88 4.65 8.98
C GLU A 48 12.65 5.52 8.74
N ALA A 49 12.10 5.53 7.52
CA ALA A 49 10.85 6.23 7.20
C ALA A 49 9.65 5.66 7.98
N ALA A 50 9.57 4.34 8.15
CA ALA A 50 8.56 3.70 8.98
C ALA A 50 8.68 4.10 10.47
N TYR A 51 9.90 4.17 10.98
CA TYR A 51 10.18 4.68 12.33
C TYR A 51 9.68 6.12 12.48
N LEU A 52 10.08 7.00 11.58
CA LEU A 52 9.64 8.41 11.55
C LEU A 52 8.11 8.52 11.58
N LEU A 53 7.42 7.81 10.69
CA LEU A 53 5.95 7.84 10.63
C LEU A 53 5.31 7.42 11.95
N ILE A 54 5.79 6.33 12.55
CA ILE A 54 5.16 5.69 13.72
C ILE A 54 5.51 6.41 15.02
N TRP A 55 6.77 6.84 15.22
CA TRP A 55 7.20 7.48 16.46
C TRP A 55 7.23 9.00 16.39
N GLY A 56 7.21 9.60 15.19
CA GLY A 56 7.03 11.05 14.99
C GLY A 56 8.30 11.83 14.77
N GLU A 57 9.47 11.22 14.91
CA GLU A 57 10.79 11.82 14.72
C GLU A 57 11.75 10.80 14.08
N LEU A 58 12.82 11.30 13.44
CA LEU A 58 13.86 10.45 12.92
C LEU A 58 14.58 9.74 14.07
N PRO A 59 14.88 8.43 13.92
CA PRO A 59 15.62 7.70 14.93
C PRO A 59 17.07 8.19 15.03
N THR A 60 17.63 8.15 16.22
CA THR A 60 19.09 8.15 16.38
C THR A 60 19.69 6.90 15.75
N LYS A 61 20.99 6.89 15.51
CA LYS A 61 21.69 5.72 14.95
C LYS A 61 21.45 4.44 15.76
N ASN A 62 21.43 4.56 17.08
CA ASN A 62 21.21 3.40 17.97
C ASN A 62 19.76 2.92 17.92
N GLU A 63 18.78 3.83 17.95
CA GLU A 63 17.35 3.48 17.85
C GLU A 63 17.03 2.82 16.50
N LEU A 64 17.61 3.31 15.40
CA LEU A 64 17.45 2.69 14.09
C LEU A 64 18.04 1.29 14.08
N TYR A 65 19.26 1.13 14.59
CA TYR A 65 19.91 -0.19 14.68
C TYR A 65 19.06 -1.18 15.50
N GLU A 66 18.62 -0.79 16.71
CA GLU A 66 17.77 -1.64 17.55
C GLU A 66 16.44 -1.98 16.86
N PHE A 67 15.84 -1.03 16.16
CA PHE A 67 14.59 -1.27 15.44
C PHE A 67 14.78 -2.22 14.26
N GLN A 68 15.84 -2.06 13.48
CA GLN A 68 16.19 -2.97 12.38
C GLN A 68 16.46 -4.39 12.90
N GLU A 69 17.19 -4.53 14.01
CA GLU A 69 17.44 -5.83 14.66
C GLU A 69 16.16 -6.48 15.16
N ASP A 70 15.30 -5.70 15.82
CA ASP A 70 13.99 -6.19 16.26
C ASP A 70 13.17 -6.73 15.07
N VAL A 71 13.09 -5.99 13.96
CA VAL A 71 12.39 -6.42 12.75
C VAL A 71 13.04 -7.67 12.17
N ARG A 72 14.37 -7.72 12.08
CA ARG A 72 15.12 -8.86 11.55
C ARG A 72 14.84 -10.14 12.35
N LEU A 73 14.89 -10.09 13.68
CA LEU A 73 14.63 -11.22 14.55
C LEU A 73 13.19 -11.74 14.50
N HIS A 74 12.23 -10.90 14.03
CA HIS A 74 10.81 -11.26 13.99
C HIS A 74 10.30 -11.67 12.60
N ARG A 75 11.16 -11.74 11.56
CA ARG A 75 10.78 -12.09 10.17
C ARG A 75 10.10 -13.44 10.04
N ARG A 76 10.47 -14.43 10.83
CA ARG A 76 9.94 -15.79 10.73
C ARG A 76 8.47 -15.85 11.15
N ILE A 77 7.62 -16.47 10.32
CA ILE A 77 6.23 -16.78 10.66
C ILE A 77 6.15 -18.08 11.47
N LYS A 78 5.13 -18.17 12.34
CA LYS A 78 4.89 -19.38 13.14
C LYS A 78 4.45 -20.53 12.26
N TYR A 79 4.82 -21.76 12.66
CA TYR A 79 4.41 -22.98 11.95
C TYR A 79 2.89 -23.04 11.75
N SER A 80 2.10 -22.75 12.79
CA SER A 80 0.64 -22.78 12.70
C SER A 80 0.07 -21.78 11.67
N ILE A 81 0.69 -20.61 11.48
CA ILE A 81 0.30 -19.67 10.41
C ILE A 81 0.65 -20.25 9.05
N ARG A 82 1.86 -20.85 8.91
CA ARG A 82 2.30 -21.48 7.68
C ARG A 82 1.39 -22.66 7.31
N ASP A 83 1.02 -23.49 8.29
CA ASP A 83 0.13 -24.63 8.07
C ASP A 83 -1.27 -24.19 7.67
N MET A 84 -1.80 -23.13 8.29
CA MET A 84 -3.04 -22.49 7.86
C MET A 84 -2.97 -22.00 6.42
N MET A 85 -1.87 -21.32 6.04
CA MET A 85 -1.68 -20.81 4.68
C MET A 85 -1.61 -21.93 3.64
N LYS A 86 -1.07 -23.11 3.99
CA LYS A 86 -1.08 -24.31 3.12
C LYS A 86 -2.47 -24.85 2.82
N CYS A 87 -3.47 -24.49 3.63
CA CYS A 87 -4.87 -24.86 3.39
C CYS A 87 -5.60 -23.89 2.45
N PHE A 88 -4.98 -22.79 2.08
CA PHE A 88 -5.61 -21.85 1.14
C PHE A 88 -5.56 -22.40 -0.29
N PRO A 89 -6.58 -22.17 -1.11
CA PRO A 89 -6.57 -22.63 -2.49
C PRO A 89 -5.45 -21.95 -3.28
N GLU A 90 -4.80 -22.67 -4.17
CA GLU A 90 -3.72 -22.17 -5.03
C GLU A 90 -4.19 -21.00 -5.92
N THR A 91 -5.48 -21.02 -6.29
CA THR A 91 -6.14 -19.96 -7.08
C THR A 91 -6.60 -18.78 -6.23
N GLY A 92 -6.40 -18.83 -4.89
CA GLY A 92 -6.80 -17.76 -3.98
C GLY A 92 -6.03 -16.48 -4.26
N HIS A 93 -6.72 -15.33 -4.17
CA HIS A 93 -6.06 -14.05 -4.37
C HIS A 93 -5.07 -13.77 -3.22
N PRO A 94 -3.83 -13.31 -3.52
CA PRO A 94 -2.81 -13.07 -2.48
C PRO A 94 -3.23 -12.09 -1.39
N MET A 95 -4.08 -11.11 -1.70
CA MET A 95 -4.62 -10.17 -0.71
C MET A 95 -5.54 -10.85 0.30
N ASP A 96 -6.34 -11.83 -0.12
CA ASP A 96 -7.23 -12.58 0.79
C ASP A 96 -6.41 -13.44 1.74
N ALA A 97 -5.38 -14.12 1.21
CA ALA A 97 -4.45 -14.89 2.01
C ALA A 97 -3.69 -14.01 3.02
N LEU A 98 -3.26 -12.81 2.61
CA LEU A 98 -2.60 -11.84 3.48
C LEU A 98 -3.54 -11.34 4.58
N GLN A 99 -4.79 -10.99 4.24
CA GLN A 99 -5.79 -10.52 5.18
C GLN A 99 -6.08 -11.58 6.26
N ALA A 100 -6.34 -12.82 5.84
CA ALA A 100 -6.59 -13.93 6.76
C ALA A 100 -5.38 -14.20 7.67
N SER A 101 -4.16 -14.19 7.11
CA SER A 101 -2.93 -14.43 7.84
C SER A 101 -2.61 -13.31 8.84
N ALA A 102 -2.85 -12.05 8.46
CA ALA A 102 -2.67 -10.89 9.35
C ALA A 102 -3.63 -10.95 10.54
N ALA A 103 -4.91 -11.29 10.30
CA ALA A 103 -5.88 -11.47 11.37
C ALA A 103 -5.50 -12.63 12.31
N ALA A 104 -5.06 -13.76 11.75
CA ALA A 104 -4.65 -14.93 12.51
C ALA A 104 -3.45 -14.67 13.43
N LEU A 105 -2.56 -13.72 13.11
CA LEU A 105 -1.48 -13.33 14.02
C LEU A 105 -1.99 -12.87 15.37
N GLY A 106 -3.14 -12.19 15.43
CA GLY A 106 -3.74 -11.72 16.67
C GLY A 106 -4.04 -12.83 17.67
N LEU A 107 -4.30 -14.05 17.21
CA LEU A 107 -4.52 -15.22 18.07
C LEU A 107 -3.31 -15.58 18.93
N PHE A 108 -2.10 -15.26 18.47
CA PHE A 108 -0.85 -15.57 19.15
C PHE A 108 -0.36 -14.45 20.08
N TYR A 109 -0.98 -13.27 20.00
CA TYR A 109 -0.57 -12.08 20.73
C TYR A 109 -1.75 -11.37 21.41
N SER A 110 -2.67 -12.16 21.97
CA SER A 110 -4.00 -11.77 22.43
C SER A 110 -4.03 -10.84 23.67
N LYS A 111 -2.90 -10.55 24.31
CA LYS A 111 -2.86 -9.58 25.43
C LYS A 111 -2.97 -8.16 24.85
N ARG A 112 -4.18 -7.61 24.89
CA ARG A 112 -4.53 -6.27 24.38
C ARG A 112 -4.10 -5.17 25.37
N ALA A 113 -2.83 -5.10 25.69
CA ALA A 113 -2.28 -4.05 26.56
C ALA A 113 -1.97 -2.80 25.73
N LEU A 114 -3.02 -2.13 25.22
CA LEU A 114 -2.89 -0.97 24.33
C LEU A 114 -2.32 0.28 25.01
N ASP A 115 -2.21 0.27 26.31
CA ASP A 115 -1.56 1.26 27.18
C ASP A 115 -0.08 0.95 27.45
N ASN A 116 0.39 -0.26 27.07
CA ASN A 116 1.77 -0.68 27.30
C ASN A 116 2.66 -0.38 26.08
N PRO A 117 3.66 0.52 26.19
CA PRO A 117 4.56 0.88 25.10
C PRO A 117 5.33 -0.32 24.51
N GLN A 118 5.69 -1.30 25.34
CA GLN A 118 6.40 -2.52 24.88
C GLN A 118 5.48 -3.42 24.06
N TYR A 119 4.20 -3.52 24.42
CA TYR A 119 3.22 -4.24 23.59
C TYR A 119 3.05 -3.56 22.23
N ILE A 120 2.90 -2.22 22.22
CA ILE A 120 2.76 -1.42 21.00
C ILE A 120 3.99 -1.61 20.11
N ARG A 121 5.21 -1.41 20.65
CA ARG A 121 6.46 -1.63 19.90
C ARG A 121 6.54 -3.05 19.36
N GLY A 122 6.27 -4.05 20.18
CA GLY A 122 6.32 -5.45 19.75
C GLY A 122 5.28 -5.78 18.68
N ALA A 123 4.09 -5.18 18.70
CA ALA A 123 3.08 -5.36 17.66
C ALA A 123 3.51 -4.73 16.32
N VAL A 124 4.03 -3.50 16.37
CA VAL A 124 4.60 -2.79 15.20
C VAL A 124 5.71 -3.63 14.55
N VAL A 125 6.70 -4.05 15.33
CA VAL A 125 7.82 -4.87 14.86
C VAL A 125 7.34 -6.17 14.21
N ARG A 126 6.41 -6.88 14.86
CA ARG A 126 5.90 -8.16 14.32
C ARG A 126 5.13 -8.00 13.01
N LEU A 127 4.33 -6.96 12.87
CA LEU A 127 3.56 -6.71 11.65
C LEU A 127 4.49 -6.29 10.50
N LEU A 128 5.39 -5.33 10.72
CA LEU A 128 6.40 -4.97 9.72
C LEU A 128 7.26 -6.15 9.30
N ALA A 129 7.70 -6.99 10.25
CA ALA A 129 8.57 -8.12 9.96
C ALA A 129 7.89 -9.28 9.23
N LYS A 130 6.62 -9.58 9.57
CA LYS A 130 5.96 -10.82 9.12
C LYS A 130 5.12 -10.65 7.86
N ILE A 131 4.59 -9.47 7.58
CA ILE A 131 3.79 -9.22 6.37
C ILE A 131 4.58 -9.54 5.09
N PRO A 132 5.83 -9.08 4.89
CA PRO A 132 6.60 -9.49 3.71
C PRO A 132 6.81 -10.99 3.61
N THR A 133 7.12 -11.63 4.75
CA THR A 133 7.32 -13.08 4.78
C THR A 133 6.05 -13.86 4.43
N MET A 134 4.86 -13.38 4.84
CA MET A 134 3.58 -13.97 4.46
C MET A 134 3.32 -13.86 2.96
N VAL A 135 3.59 -12.68 2.37
CA VAL A 135 3.42 -12.46 0.93
C VAL A 135 4.33 -13.39 0.13
N ALA A 136 5.62 -13.43 0.46
CA ALA A 136 6.59 -14.29 -0.22
C ALA A 136 6.25 -15.80 -0.01
N ALA A 137 5.87 -16.19 1.20
CA ALA A 137 5.49 -17.57 1.52
C ALA A 137 4.28 -18.02 0.70
N PHE A 138 3.25 -17.21 0.57
CA PHE A 138 2.07 -17.56 -0.20
C PHE A 138 2.37 -17.73 -1.70
N LYS A 139 3.26 -16.91 -2.27
CA LYS A 139 3.74 -17.10 -3.65
C LYS A 139 4.32 -18.50 -3.85
N GLN A 140 5.19 -18.97 -2.94
CA GLN A 140 5.81 -20.28 -3.06
C GLN A 140 4.78 -21.41 -2.84
N MET A 141 3.95 -21.28 -1.81
CA MET A 141 2.91 -22.29 -1.51
C MET A 141 1.93 -22.51 -2.67
N ARG A 142 1.56 -21.46 -3.42
CA ARG A 142 0.70 -21.59 -4.61
C ARG A 142 1.33 -22.41 -5.74
N LYS A 143 2.67 -22.50 -5.77
CA LYS A 143 3.39 -23.33 -6.73
C LYS A 143 3.60 -24.77 -6.25
N GLY A 144 3.19 -25.06 -5.01
CA GLY A 144 3.46 -26.33 -4.35
C GLY A 144 4.83 -26.38 -3.66
N ASP A 145 5.55 -25.26 -3.59
CA ASP A 145 6.88 -25.18 -3.00
C ASP A 145 6.84 -24.82 -1.52
N ASP A 146 7.89 -25.19 -0.78
CA ASP A 146 8.05 -24.72 0.60
C ASP A 146 8.50 -23.23 0.60
N PRO A 147 8.01 -22.44 1.56
CA PRO A 147 8.42 -21.05 1.70
C PRO A 147 9.93 -20.89 1.90
N VAL A 148 10.52 -19.96 1.18
CA VAL A 148 11.92 -19.57 1.37
C VAL A 148 12.10 -18.93 2.75
N ARG A 149 13.13 -19.37 3.48
CA ARG A 149 13.40 -18.81 4.81
C ARG A 149 14.05 -17.43 4.70
N PRO A 150 13.63 -16.46 5.53
CA PRO A 150 14.31 -15.19 5.59
C PRO A 150 15.79 -15.37 5.98
N ARG A 151 16.65 -14.59 5.38
CA ARG A 151 18.09 -14.48 5.70
C ARG A 151 18.31 -13.36 6.72
N ASP A 152 19.21 -13.59 7.65
CA ASP A 152 19.52 -12.63 8.71
C ASP A 152 20.62 -11.63 8.32
N ASP A 153 21.34 -11.87 7.23
CA ASP A 153 22.40 -11.00 6.68
C ASP A 153 21.91 -10.02 5.62
N LEU A 154 20.66 -10.14 5.16
CA LEU A 154 20.05 -9.22 4.21
C LEU A 154 19.22 -8.16 4.93
N ASP A 155 19.25 -6.92 4.41
CA ASP A 155 18.36 -5.87 4.85
C ASP A 155 16.88 -6.16 4.53
N TYR A 156 15.98 -5.21 4.81
CA TYR A 156 14.55 -5.44 4.69
C TYR A 156 14.10 -5.70 3.25
N ALA A 157 14.51 -4.84 2.33
CA ALA A 157 14.12 -4.89 0.93
C ALA A 157 14.76 -6.07 0.21
N ALA A 158 16.09 -6.26 0.39
CA ALA A 158 16.81 -7.37 -0.22
C ALA A 158 16.27 -8.72 0.27
N ASN A 159 15.98 -8.84 1.57
CA ASN A 159 15.43 -10.07 2.12
C ASN A 159 14.05 -10.44 1.55
N PHE A 160 13.18 -9.45 1.30
CA PHE A 160 11.90 -9.71 0.66
C PHE A 160 12.08 -10.23 -0.77
N LEU A 161 12.90 -9.54 -1.59
CA LEU A 161 13.16 -9.97 -2.97
C LEU A 161 13.81 -11.35 -3.01
N TYR A 162 14.75 -11.65 -2.10
CA TYR A 162 15.34 -12.96 -1.94
C TYR A 162 14.29 -14.04 -1.61
N MET A 163 13.43 -13.81 -0.63
CA MET A 163 12.36 -14.78 -0.30
C MET A 163 11.37 -14.99 -1.44
N LEU A 164 11.15 -13.95 -2.25
CA LEU A 164 10.22 -14.00 -3.36
C LEU A 164 10.79 -14.76 -4.56
N ASN A 165 12.05 -14.46 -4.96
CA ASN A 165 12.64 -14.91 -6.20
C ASN A 165 13.66 -16.05 -6.02
N GLU A 166 14.03 -16.42 -4.77
CA GLU A 166 15.01 -17.42 -4.41
C GLU A 166 16.46 -17.05 -4.79
N GLU A 167 16.64 -15.85 -5.30
CA GLU A 167 17.92 -15.29 -5.70
C GLU A 167 18.19 -14.00 -4.92
N GLU A 168 19.46 -13.77 -4.58
CA GLU A 168 19.87 -12.53 -3.93
C GLU A 168 19.81 -11.39 -4.94
N PRO A 169 19.05 -10.31 -4.64
CA PRO A 169 18.97 -9.17 -5.54
C PRO A 169 20.32 -8.44 -5.61
N THR A 170 20.56 -7.76 -6.73
CA THR A 170 21.66 -6.81 -6.82
C THR A 170 21.46 -5.65 -5.84
N PRO A 171 22.53 -4.91 -5.47
CA PRO A 171 22.39 -3.73 -4.62
C PRO A 171 21.45 -2.66 -5.21
N LEU A 172 21.40 -2.52 -6.55
CA LEU A 172 20.49 -1.60 -7.20
C LEU A 172 19.04 -2.05 -7.06
N GLU A 173 18.73 -3.32 -7.29
CA GLU A 173 17.39 -3.88 -7.14
C GLU A 173 16.87 -3.74 -5.71
N ALA A 174 17.71 -4.03 -4.73
CA ALA A 174 17.38 -3.87 -3.32
C ALA A 174 17.09 -2.39 -2.98
N HIS A 175 17.94 -1.47 -3.44
CA HIS A 175 17.75 -0.02 -3.25
C HIS A 175 16.48 0.48 -3.91
N VAL A 176 16.24 0.14 -5.18
CA VAL A 176 15.03 0.54 -5.91
C VAL A 176 13.78 0.04 -5.20
N PHE A 177 13.79 -1.19 -4.72
CA PHE A 177 12.64 -1.73 -3.98
C PHE A 177 12.44 -1.05 -2.62
N ASP A 178 13.51 -0.73 -1.88
CA ASP A 178 13.43 -0.01 -0.61
C ASP A 178 12.82 1.39 -0.78
N VAL A 179 13.22 2.11 -1.84
CA VAL A 179 12.62 3.40 -2.19
C VAL A 179 11.14 3.22 -2.58
N CYS A 180 10.79 2.20 -3.36
CA CYS A 180 9.38 1.90 -3.65
C CYS A 180 8.55 1.72 -2.38
N LEU A 181 9.06 0.99 -1.39
CA LEU A 181 8.38 0.83 -0.10
C LEU A 181 8.22 2.17 0.62
N THR A 182 9.26 3.01 0.63
CA THR A 182 9.23 4.35 1.23
C THR A 182 8.15 5.22 0.60
N LEU A 183 8.05 5.24 -0.74
CA LEU A 183 7.07 6.04 -1.48
C LEU A 183 5.61 5.60 -1.26
N HIS A 184 5.39 4.33 -0.93
CA HIS A 184 4.06 3.77 -0.69
C HIS A 184 3.68 3.70 0.78
N ALA A 185 4.60 4.02 1.72
CA ALA A 185 4.42 3.85 3.15
C ALA A 185 3.22 4.62 3.71
N GLU A 186 2.96 5.84 3.22
CA GLU A 186 1.88 6.69 3.72
C GLU A 186 1.34 7.63 2.63
N HIS A 187 0.04 7.96 2.70
CA HIS A 187 -0.59 8.96 1.83
C HIS A 187 -1.93 9.45 2.42
N THR A 188 -1.88 10.10 3.57
CA THR A 188 -3.03 10.68 4.28
C THR A 188 -4.19 9.70 4.53
N ILE A 189 -5.43 10.20 4.69
CA ILE A 189 -6.59 9.37 4.98
C ILE A 189 -7.24 8.87 3.69
N ASN A 190 -6.65 7.82 3.11
CA ASN A 190 -7.25 7.04 2.03
C ASN A 190 -8.22 5.97 2.60
N ALA A 191 -8.90 5.22 1.73
CA ALA A 191 -9.94 4.27 2.15
C ALA A 191 -9.42 3.22 3.14
N SER A 192 -8.24 2.63 2.93
CA SER A 192 -7.68 1.62 3.83
C SER A 192 -7.19 2.22 5.16
N THR A 193 -6.63 3.43 5.14
CA THR A 193 -6.29 4.18 6.35
C THR A 193 -7.54 4.53 7.14
N PHE A 194 -8.63 4.95 6.48
CA PHE A 194 -9.89 5.22 7.15
C PHE A 194 -10.49 3.95 7.78
N SER A 195 -10.46 2.82 7.08
CA SER A 195 -10.86 1.52 7.63
C SER A 195 -10.02 1.15 8.87
N ALA A 196 -8.70 1.36 8.81
CA ALA A 196 -7.80 1.17 9.95
C ALA A 196 -8.22 2.04 11.15
N LEU A 197 -8.50 3.34 10.93
CA LEU A 197 -8.94 4.27 11.97
C LEU A 197 -10.27 3.86 12.60
N VAL A 198 -11.27 3.48 11.77
CA VAL A 198 -12.57 3.00 12.25
C VAL A 198 -12.39 1.78 13.15
N THR A 199 -11.61 0.80 12.68
CA THR A 199 -11.32 -0.42 13.45
C THR A 199 -10.53 -0.11 14.72
N ALA A 200 -9.49 0.73 14.64
CA ALA A 200 -8.67 1.17 15.77
C ALA A 200 -9.52 1.87 16.86
N SER A 201 -10.49 2.69 16.44
CA SER A 201 -11.35 3.46 17.35
C SER A 201 -12.16 2.60 18.30
N THR A 202 -12.34 1.33 18.02
CA THR A 202 -13.01 0.35 18.88
C THR A 202 -12.07 -0.24 19.96
N LEU A 203 -10.80 0.20 19.99
CA LEU A 203 -9.75 -0.34 20.86
C LEU A 203 -9.49 -1.83 20.66
N THR A 204 -9.65 -2.32 19.43
CA THR A 204 -9.23 -3.67 19.06
C THR A 204 -7.72 -3.74 18.85
N ASP A 205 -7.17 -4.95 18.74
CA ASP A 205 -5.73 -5.16 18.56
C ASP A 205 -5.23 -4.73 17.17
N PRO A 206 -3.94 -4.40 17.01
CA PRO A 206 -3.39 -3.91 15.76
C PRO A 206 -3.40 -4.92 14.61
N TYR A 207 -3.46 -6.22 14.91
CA TYR A 207 -3.56 -7.26 13.86
C TYR A 207 -4.92 -7.21 13.17
N ALA A 208 -6.00 -7.02 13.93
CA ALA A 208 -7.34 -6.80 13.39
C ALA A 208 -7.42 -5.47 12.61
N VAL A 209 -6.76 -4.42 13.08
CA VAL A 209 -6.68 -3.13 12.39
C VAL A 209 -6.01 -3.28 11.03
N VAL A 210 -4.85 -3.94 10.98
CA VAL A 210 -4.11 -4.17 9.73
C VAL A 210 -4.90 -5.11 8.79
N ALA A 211 -5.52 -6.16 9.31
CA ALA A 211 -6.35 -7.05 8.49
C ALA A 211 -7.54 -6.32 7.84
N SER A 212 -8.20 -5.40 8.57
CA SER A 212 -9.26 -4.55 8.03
C SER A 212 -8.75 -3.63 6.92
N ALA A 213 -7.59 -3.03 7.11
CA ALA A 213 -6.96 -2.18 6.12
C ALA A 213 -6.53 -2.94 4.86
N VAL A 214 -5.98 -4.16 5.02
CA VAL A 214 -5.61 -5.06 3.91
C VAL A 214 -6.85 -5.42 3.07
N GLY A 215 -7.96 -5.81 3.71
CA GLY A 215 -9.20 -6.09 2.99
C GLY A 215 -9.76 -4.88 2.23
N THR A 216 -9.62 -3.68 2.80
CA THR A 216 -10.04 -2.44 2.10
C THR A 216 -9.09 -2.11 0.94
N LEU A 217 -7.78 -2.35 1.10
CA LEU A 217 -6.80 -2.11 0.04
C LEU A 217 -7.00 -3.05 -1.15
N ALA A 218 -7.50 -4.27 -0.93
CA ALA A 218 -7.77 -5.25 -1.97
C ALA A 218 -8.85 -4.81 -2.97
N GLY A 219 -9.68 -3.83 -2.61
CA GLY A 219 -10.78 -3.38 -3.48
C GLY A 219 -10.28 -2.74 -4.78
N PRO A 220 -10.93 -3.02 -5.94
CA PRO A 220 -10.50 -2.56 -7.27
C PRO A 220 -10.50 -1.03 -7.43
N LEU A 221 -11.20 -0.30 -6.57
CA LEU A 221 -11.20 1.16 -6.56
C LEU A 221 -10.07 1.76 -5.71
N HIS A 222 -9.20 0.93 -5.12
CA HIS A 222 -8.14 1.38 -4.22
C HIS A 222 -6.75 0.86 -4.59
N GLY A 223 -6.41 -0.40 -4.33
CA GLY A 223 -5.03 -0.89 -4.44
C GLY A 223 -4.61 -1.50 -5.77
N GLY A 224 -5.55 -1.84 -6.67
CA GLY A 224 -5.27 -2.58 -7.90
C GLY A 224 -4.82 -1.75 -9.12
N ALA A 225 -4.56 -0.45 -8.96
CA ALA A 225 -4.30 0.43 -10.10
C ALA A 225 -3.00 0.10 -10.86
N ASN A 226 -1.96 -0.35 -10.18
CA ASN A 226 -0.68 -0.70 -10.80
C ASN A 226 -0.73 -2.02 -11.61
N GLU A 227 -1.59 -2.97 -11.23
CA GLU A 227 -1.86 -4.18 -12.04
C GLU A 227 -2.53 -3.80 -13.37
N GLU A 228 -3.51 -2.93 -13.30
CA GLU A 228 -4.23 -2.42 -14.47
C GLU A 228 -3.32 -1.64 -15.44
N VAL A 229 -2.28 -0.96 -14.94
CA VAL A 229 -1.27 -0.30 -15.78
C VAL A 229 -0.53 -1.33 -16.64
N ILE A 230 -0.09 -2.44 -16.07
CA ILE A 230 0.60 -3.49 -16.83
C ILE A 230 -0.32 -4.10 -17.88
N THR A 231 -1.55 -4.42 -17.53
CA THR A 231 -2.56 -4.92 -18.47
C THR A 231 -2.81 -3.93 -19.62
N MET A 232 -2.84 -2.64 -19.33
CA MET A 232 -2.95 -1.58 -20.34
C MET A 232 -1.73 -1.57 -21.27
N LEU A 233 -0.51 -1.61 -20.75
CA LEU A 233 0.72 -1.62 -21.55
C LEU A 233 0.82 -2.88 -22.42
N GLU A 234 0.37 -4.03 -21.93
CA GLU A 234 0.26 -5.28 -22.65
C GLU A 234 -0.76 -5.16 -23.81
N THR A 235 -1.89 -4.50 -23.57
CA THR A 235 -2.92 -4.24 -24.59
C THR A 235 -2.40 -3.31 -25.68
N ILE A 236 -1.64 -2.26 -25.35
CA ILE A 236 -0.99 -1.37 -26.32
C ILE A 236 0.02 -2.15 -27.18
N GLY A 237 0.82 -3.01 -26.58
CA GLY A 237 1.69 -3.99 -27.21
C GLY A 237 2.91 -3.44 -27.93
N SER A 238 2.88 -2.23 -28.50
CA SER A 238 4.01 -1.56 -29.16
C SER A 238 3.91 -0.04 -29.06
N VAL A 239 5.05 0.66 -29.16
CA VAL A 239 5.13 2.13 -29.14
C VAL A 239 4.24 2.77 -30.22
N GLY A 240 4.21 2.20 -31.43
CA GLY A 240 3.39 2.70 -32.53
C GLY A 240 1.87 2.70 -32.28
N ASN A 241 1.40 1.89 -31.32
CA ASN A 241 -0.01 1.81 -30.97
C ASN A 241 -0.43 2.79 -29.86
N VAL A 242 0.50 3.52 -29.25
CA VAL A 242 0.22 4.40 -28.10
C VAL A 242 -0.79 5.50 -28.47
N HIS A 243 -0.53 6.24 -29.53
CA HIS A 243 -1.44 7.32 -29.95
C HIS A 243 -2.82 6.82 -30.38
N PRO A 244 -2.96 5.78 -31.22
CA PRO A 244 -4.28 5.21 -31.54
C PRO A 244 -5.04 4.72 -30.31
N TYR A 245 -4.37 4.03 -29.40
CA TYR A 245 -4.96 3.56 -28.14
C TYR A 245 -5.48 4.73 -27.28
N LEU A 246 -4.64 5.76 -27.09
CA LEU A 246 -5.03 6.93 -26.30
C LEU A 246 -6.23 7.64 -26.91
N GLU A 247 -6.27 7.82 -28.22
CA GLU A 247 -7.39 8.45 -28.91
C GLU A 247 -8.70 7.67 -28.75
N GLU A 248 -8.65 6.36 -28.92
CA GLU A 248 -9.80 5.47 -28.73
C GLU A 248 -10.37 5.59 -27.30
N ARG A 249 -9.49 5.53 -26.28
CA ARG A 249 -9.90 5.68 -24.86
C ARG A 249 -10.53 7.04 -24.59
N LEU A 250 -9.97 8.13 -25.13
CA LEU A 250 -10.49 9.48 -24.98
C LEU A 250 -11.87 9.65 -25.64
N GLN A 251 -12.08 9.08 -26.83
CA GLN A 251 -13.38 9.10 -27.53
C GLN A 251 -14.45 8.37 -26.70
N ARG A 252 -14.08 7.24 -26.06
CA ARG A 252 -14.98 6.45 -25.20
C ARG A 252 -15.12 7.04 -23.80
N LYS A 253 -14.41 8.12 -23.46
CA LYS A 253 -14.33 8.70 -22.10
C LYS A 253 -13.87 7.70 -21.04
N GLU A 254 -13.04 6.77 -21.42
CA GLU A 254 -12.48 5.75 -20.54
C GLU A 254 -11.23 6.30 -19.85
N ARG A 255 -10.90 5.72 -18.68
CA ARG A 255 -9.71 6.11 -17.90
C ARG A 255 -8.44 5.57 -18.55
N ILE A 256 -7.36 6.33 -18.45
CA ILE A 256 -6.00 5.85 -18.70
C ILE A 256 -5.42 5.43 -17.35
N MET A 257 -5.13 4.15 -17.21
CA MET A 257 -4.69 3.59 -15.94
C MET A 257 -3.33 4.17 -15.52
N GLY A 258 -3.15 4.43 -14.25
CA GLY A 258 -1.94 5.10 -13.73
C GLY A 258 -1.84 6.59 -14.06
N CYS A 259 -2.84 7.20 -14.72
CA CYS A 259 -2.88 8.62 -15.02
C CYS A 259 -4.02 9.34 -14.30
N GLY A 260 -3.71 10.52 -13.77
CA GLY A 260 -4.62 11.30 -12.93
C GLY A 260 -4.59 10.88 -11.46
N HIS A 261 -4.97 11.79 -10.59
CA HIS A 261 -5.00 11.56 -9.15
C HIS A 261 -6.15 12.38 -8.53
N ARG A 262 -6.78 11.83 -7.47
CA ARG A 262 -7.86 12.56 -6.78
C ARG A 262 -7.35 13.85 -6.12
N VAL A 263 -6.11 13.86 -5.64
CA VAL A 263 -5.49 14.97 -4.92
C VAL A 263 -4.57 15.78 -5.82
N TYR A 264 -3.58 15.17 -6.48
CA TYR A 264 -2.62 15.89 -7.32
C TYR A 264 -3.26 16.44 -8.60
N LYS A 265 -2.96 17.70 -8.90
CA LYS A 265 -3.31 18.41 -10.15
C LYS A 265 -2.06 18.71 -11.01
N VAL A 266 -0.91 18.28 -10.54
CA VAL A 266 0.39 18.26 -11.20
C VAL A 266 0.94 16.83 -11.14
N LYS A 267 2.08 16.56 -11.76
CA LYS A 267 2.74 15.24 -11.70
C LYS A 267 3.00 14.86 -10.25
N ASP A 268 2.63 13.64 -9.87
CA ASP A 268 2.89 13.08 -8.56
C ASP A 268 4.41 13.02 -8.29
N PRO A 269 4.93 13.61 -7.21
CA PRO A 269 6.38 13.62 -6.94
C PRO A 269 6.96 12.20 -6.86
N ARG A 270 6.17 11.23 -6.41
CA ARG A 270 6.57 9.82 -6.36
C ARG A 270 6.76 9.22 -7.74
N ALA A 271 5.93 9.61 -8.72
CA ALA A 271 6.07 9.15 -10.10
C ALA A 271 7.38 9.61 -10.73
N THR A 272 7.83 10.83 -10.44
CA THR A 272 9.12 11.35 -10.91
C THR A 272 10.29 10.56 -10.32
N ILE A 273 10.25 10.25 -9.02
CA ILE A 273 11.29 9.46 -8.36
C ILE A 273 11.35 8.06 -8.97
N LEU A 274 10.18 7.39 -9.11
CA LEU A 274 10.11 6.05 -9.70
C LEU A 274 10.55 6.01 -11.15
N GLN A 275 10.25 7.04 -11.94
CA GLN A 275 10.72 7.15 -13.32
C GLN A 275 12.25 7.14 -13.40
N ASN A 276 12.92 7.94 -12.56
CA ASN A 276 14.36 8.00 -12.50
C ASN A 276 15.00 6.67 -12.06
N LEU A 277 14.38 5.98 -11.11
CA LEU A 277 14.84 4.66 -10.64
C LEU A 277 14.59 3.57 -11.70
N ALA A 278 13.45 3.63 -12.39
CA ALA A 278 13.16 2.73 -13.50
C ALA A 278 14.21 2.91 -14.61
N GLU A 279 14.55 4.15 -14.97
CA GLU A 279 15.60 4.42 -15.97
C GLU A 279 16.93 3.78 -15.60
N GLN A 280 17.37 3.90 -14.33
CA GLN A 280 18.60 3.27 -13.86
C GLN A 280 18.52 1.75 -13.94
N LEU A 281 17.43 1.16 -13.45
CA LEU A 281 17.21 -0.28 -13.42
C LEU A 281 17.20 -0.88 -14.83
N PHE A 282 16.51 -0.23 -15.78
CA PHE A 282 16.43 -0.69 -17.16
C PHE A 282 17.73 -0.45 -17.96
N LYS A 283 18.54 0.53 -17.60
CA LYS A 283 19.88 0.71 -18.19
C LYS A 283 20.84 -0.41 -17.82
N GLU A 284 20.82 -0.86 -16.55
CA GLU A 284 21.72 -1.94 -16.11
C GLU A 284 21.28 -3.33 -16.58
N SER A 285 19.99 -3.62 -16.55
CA SER A 285 19.45 -4.96 -16.79
C SER A 285 18.79 -5.14 -18.18
N GLY A 286 18.96 -4.16 -19.08
CA GLY A 286 18.39 -4.15 -20.43
C GLY A 286 16.97 -3.57 -20.49
N THR A 287 16.66 -2.90 -21.62
CA THR A 287 15.35 -2.29 -21.87
C THR A 287 14.25 -3.34 -22.03
N ASP A 288 13.03 -2.99 -21.61
CA ASP A 288 11.82 -3.78 -21.84
C ASP A 288 10.88 -2.95 -22.72
N LYS A 289 10.23 -3.60 -23.69
CA LYS A 289 9.27 -2.94 -24.60
C LYS A 289 8.16 -2.18 -23.86
N TYR A 290 7.77 -2.62 -22.67
CA TYR A 290 6.73 -1.95 -21.89
C TYR A 290 7.23 -0.65 -21.26
N TYR A 291 8.52 -0.56 -20.96
CA TYR A 291 9.13 0.70 -20.53
C TYR A 291 9.13 1.73 -21.66
N ASP A 292 9.47 1.33 -22.88
CA ASP A 292 9.42 2.22 -24.06
C ASP A 292 7.98 2.69 -24.37
N ILE A 293 7.00 1.77 -24.26
CA ILE A 293 5.57 2.10 -24.41
C ILE A 293 5.14 3.11 -23.31
N ALA A 294 5.56 2.91 -22.07
CA ALA A 294 5.20 3.79 -20.98
C ALA A 294 5.78 5.20 -21.16
N LEU A 295 7.02 5.34 -21.59
CA LEU A 295 7.64 6.64 -21.87
C LEU A 295 6.89 7.40 -22.96
N GLU A 296 6.48 6.70 -24.04
CA GLU A 296 5.71 7.34 -25.11
C GLU A 296 4.28 7.67 -24.66
N LEU A 297 3.65 6.78 -23.86
CA LEU A 297 2.32 7.03 -23.32
C LEU A 297 2.31 8.23 -22.38
N GLU A 298 3.33 8.39 -21.52
CA GLU A 298 3.46 9.57 -20.66
C GLU A 298 3.48 10.86 -21.47
N LYS A 299 4.32 10.94 -22.51
CA LYS A 299 4.40 12.10 -23.41
C LYS A 299 3.03 12.39 -24.05
N ALA A 300 2.40 11.37 -24.63
CA ALA A 300 1.11 11.52 -25.30
C ALA A 300 0.00 11.97 -24.32
N VAL A 301 0.02 11.48 -23.09
CA VAL A 301 -0.92 11.92 -22.01
C VAL A 301 -0.64 13.35 -21.60
N GLU A 302 0.62 13.73 -21.40
CA GLU A 302 0.99 15.09 -21.01
C GLU A 302 0.59 16.10 -22.08
N GLU A 303 0.84 15.81 -23.36
CA GLU A 303 0.45 16.66 -24.49
C GLU A 303 -1.07 16.83 -24.59
N LYS A 304 -1.85 15.75 -24.43
CA LYS A 304 -3.30 15.78 -24.63
C LYS A 304 -4.10 16.15 -23.38
N LEU A 305 -3.61 15.82 -22.20
CA LEU A 305 -4.37 15.91 -20.94
C LEU A 305 -3.70 16.75 -19.86
N GLY A 306 -2.43 17.14 -20.03
CA GLY A 306 -1.69 17.94 -19.03
C GLY A 306 -2.40 19.26 -18.69
N HIS A 307 -3.06 19.90 -19.68
CA HIS A 307 -3.86 21.11 -19.46
C HIS A 307 -5.08 20.87 -18.54
N LYS A 308 -5.49 19.61 -18.31
CA LYS A 308 -6.57 19.21 -17.38
C LYS A 308 -6.02 18.76 -16.01
N GLY A 309 -4.72 18.86 -15.77
CA GLY A 309 -4.08 18.36 -14.57
C GLY A 309 -4.02 16.84 -14.48
N ILE A 310 -4.01 16.14 -15.62
CA ILE A 310 -3.90 14.68 -15.70
C ILE A 310 -2.48 14.31 -16.10
N TYR A 311 -1.75 13.71 -15.16
CA TYR A 311 -0.37 13.28 -15.27
C TYR A 311 -0.21 11.85 -14.73
N PRO A 312 0.89 11.15 -15.05
CA PRO A 312 1.20 9.88 -14.39
C PRO A 312 1.27 10.03 -12.87
N ASN A 313 0.72 9.05 -12.18
CA ASN A 313 0.80 8.91 -10.72
C ASN A 313 1.80 7.81 -10.32
N VAL A 314 1.89 7.50 -9.02
CA VAL A 314 2.84 6.50 -8.51
C VAL A 314 2.63 5.11 -9.12
N ASP A 315 1.38 4.74 -9.44
CA ASP A 315 1.04 3.42 -9.97
C ASP A 315 1.56 3.20 -11.39
N PHE A 316 1.73 4.28 -12.16
CA PHE A 316 2.18 4.21 -13.55
C PHE A 316 3.57 3.59 -13.71
N TYR A 317 4.52 3.95 -12.84
CA TYR A 317 5.87 3.41 -12.89
C TYR A 317 6.12 2.25 -11.92
N SER A 318 5.37 2.17 -10.81
CA SER A 318 5.59 1.10 -9.82
C SER A 318 5.37 -0.29 -10.39
N GLY A 319 4.36 -0.49 -11.24
CA GLY A 319 4.11 -1.77 -11.89
C GLY A 319 5.26 -2.22 -12.79
N LEU A 320 5.87 -1.29 -13.55
CA LEU A 320 7.04 -1.57 -14.39
C LEU A 320 8.26 -1.98 -13.56
N VAL A 321 8.53 -1.24 -12.50
CA VAL A 321 9.62 -1.53 -11.55
C VAL A 321 9.40 -2.90 -10.92
N TYR A 322 8.22 -3.19 -10.41
CA TYR A 322 7.91 -4.47 -9.77
C TYR A 322 8.06 -5.64 -10.74
N ARG A 323 7.55 -5.50 -11.95
CA ARG A 323 7.74 -6.51 -13.00
C ARG A 323 9.23 -6.77 -13.27
N LYS A 324 10.05 -5.71 -13.37
CA LYS A 324 11.50 -5.83 -13.60
C LYS A 324 12.21 -6.50 -12.44
N LEU A 325 11.75 -6.32 -11.21
CA LEU A 325 12.23 -7.00 -10.01
C LEU A 325 11.72 -8.45 -9.86
N GLY A 326 11.03 -9.00 -10.85
CA GLY A 326 10.53 -10.39 -10.82
C GLY A 326 9.30 -10.58 -9.92
N ILE A 327 8.59 -9.50 -9.60
CA ILE A 327 7.35 -9.56 -8.81
C ILE A 327 6.18 -9.84 -9.77
N PRO A 328 5.40 -10.92 -9.61
CA PRO A 328 4.19 -11.17 -10.39
C PRO A 328 3.13 -10.08 -10.18
N SER A 329 2.33 -9.79 -11.21
CA SER A 329 1.36 -8.68 -11.17
C SER A 329 0.33 -8.83 -10.05
N ASP A 330 -0.15 -10.03 -9.77
CA ASP A 330 -1.10 -10.32 -8.68
C ASP A 330 -0.52 -10.13 -7.26
N LEU A 331 0.79 -9.88 -7.16
CA LEU A 331 1.47 -9.50 -5.92
C LEU A 331 1.72 -8.00 -5.78
N PHE A 332 1.34 -7.16 -6.74
CA PHE A 332 1.58 -5.72 -6.67
C PHE A 332 0.81 -5.07 -5.51
N THR A 333 -0.46 -5.41 -5.35
CA THR A 333 -1.27 -4.93 -4.22
C THR A 333 -0.78 -5.47 -2.86
N PRO A 334 -0.41 -6.77 -2.71
CA PRO A 334 0.31 -7.26 -1.52
C PRO A 334 1.62 -6.50 -1.22
N VAL A 335 2.41 -6.17 -2.24
CA VAL A 335 3.63 -5.36 -2.06
C VAL A 335 3.29 -3.95 -1.58
N PHE A 336 2.22 -3.37 -2.11
CA PHE A 336 1.71 -2.11 -1.59
C PHE A 336 1.33 -2.22 -0.10
N ALA A 337 0.70 -3.31 0.32
CA ALA A 337 0.38 -3.55 1.73
C ALA A 337 1.64 -3.67 2.60
N ILE A 338 2.73 -4.29 2.12
CA ILE A 338 4.02 -4.35 2.81
C ILE A 338 4.51 -2.93 3.18
N ALA A 339 4.42 -2.01 2.26
CA ALA A 339 4.81 -0.62 2.50
C ALA A 339 3.82 0.10 3.42
N ARG A 340 2.53 0.02 3.10
CA ARG A 340 1.47 0.81 3.74
C ARG A 340 1.18 0.40 5.18
N VAL A 341 1.61 -0.79 5.61
CA VAL A 341 1.48 -1.21 7.02
C VAL A 341 2.15 -0.21 7.97
N ALA A 342 3.23 0.46 7.56
CA ALA A 342 3.86 1.52 8.35
C ALA A 342 2.90 2.69 8.61
N GLY A 343 2.22 3.17 7.56
CA GLY A 343 1.22 4.24 7.66
C GLY A 343 0.01 3.82 8.49
N TRP A 344 -0.54 2.62 8.28
CA TRP A 344 -1.65 2.13 9.09
C TRP A 344 -1.30 2.03 10.57
N LEU A 345 -0.09 1.57 10.90
CA LEU A 345 0.38 1.49 12.29
C LEU A 345 0.65 2.86 12.90
N ALA A 346 1.11 3.83 12.11
CA ALA A 346 1.27 5.20 12.54
C ALA A 346 -0.09 5.82 12.92
N HIS A 347 -1.08 5.69 12.04
CA HIS A 347 -2.44 6.16 12.29
C HIS A 347 -3.13 5.42 13.45
N TRP A 348 -2.94 4.10 13.56
CA TRP A 348 -3.40 3.34 14.73
C TRP A 348 -2.83 3.90 16.03
N LYS A 349 -1.52 4.13 16.09
CA LYS A 349 -0.85 4.64 17.28
C LYS A 349 -1.30 6.08 17.61
N GLU A 350 -1.46 6.93 16.60
CA GLU A 350 -1.97 8.30 16.77
C GLU A 350 -3.41 8.29 17.30
N GLN A 351 -4.27 7.41 16.75
CA GLN A 351 -5.64 7.23 17.20
C GLN A 351 -5.73 6.80 18.66
N LEU A 352 -4.85 5.92 19.15
CA LEU A 352 -4.84 5.49 20.55
C LEU A 352 -4.63 6.65 21.53
N ALA A 353 -3.84 7.65 21.15
CA ALA A 353 -3.52 8.78 22.04
C ALA A 353 -4.72 9.71 22.33
N VAL A 354 -5.66 9.79 21.38
CA VAL A 354 -6.83 10.69 21.47
C VAL A 354 -8.13 9.96 21.10
N ASN A 355 -8.22 8.68 21.45
CA ASN A 355 -9.24 7.79 20.94
C ASN A 355 -10.67 8.24 21.21
N ARG A 356 -11.47 8.24 20.17
CA ARG A 356 -12.94 8.32 20.22
C ARG A 356 -13.51 7.40 19.16
N ILE A 357 -14.48 6.57 19.51
CA ILE A 357 -15.11 5.63 18.57
C ILE A 357 -15.82 6.39 17.44
N PHE A 358 -15.59 5.97 16.20
CA PHE A 358 -16.33 6.48 15.06
C PHE A 358 -17.77 5.98 15.08
N ARG A 359 -18.70 6.92 15.15
CA ARG A 359 -20.14 6.67 15.18
C ARG A 359 -20.88 7.75 14.37
N PRO A 360 -20.77 7.69 13.03
CA PRO A 360 -21.48 8.65 12.18
C PRO A 360 -23.01 8.45 12.27
N THR A 361 -23.75 9.47 11.87
CA THR A 361 -25.20 9.39 11.68
C THR A 361 -25.53 8.97 10.25
N GLN A 362 -26.79 8.60 10.01
CA GLN A 362 -27.29 8.33 8.67
C GLN A 362 -28.48 9.24 8.34
N VAL A 363 -28.69 9.51 7.06
CA VAL A 363 -29.95 10.02 6.54
C VAL A 363 -30.82 8.83 6.21
N TYR A 364 -31.91 8.66 6.93
CA TYR A 364 -32.83 7.55 6.68
C TYR A 364 -33.76 7.93 5.50
N THR A 365 -33.81 7.10 4.48
CA THR A 365 -34.61 7.29 3.25
C THR A 365 -35.73 6.28 3.11
N GLY A 366 -35.94 5.41 4.11
CA GLY A 366 -37.01 4.42 4.11
C GLY A 366 -38.35 4.97 4.60
N THR A 367 -39.39 4.12 4.62
CA THR A 367 -40.70 4.45 5.13
C THR A 367 -40.71 4.48 6.66
N HIS A 368 -41.29 5.53 7.25
CA HIS A 368 -41.54 5.62 8.69
C HIS A 368 -42.90 4.98 9.01
N ASP A 369 -43.02 4.42 10.22
CA ASP A 369 -44.27 3.88 10.78
C ASP A 369 -45.00 2.89 9.87
N ALA A 370 -44.27 2.12 9.05
CA ALA A 370 -44.84 1.10 8.21
C ALA A 370 -45.53 0.04 9.07
N PRO A 371 -46.80 -0.33 8.77
CA PRO A 371 -47.51 -1.34 9.56
C PRO A 371 -46.88 -2.72 9.38
N TYR A 372 -46.77 -3.46 10.48
CA TYR A 372 -46.40 -4.87 10.40
C TYR A 372 -47.55 -5.64 9.82
N ILE A 373 -47.36 -6.31 8.69
CA ILE A 373 -48.36 -7.19 8.06
C ILE A 373 -48.01 -8.61 8.51
N PRO A 374 -48.99 -9.33 9.20
CA PRO A 374 -48.77 -10.72 9.56
C PRO A 374 -48.55 -11.62 8.34
N MET A 375 -47.86 -12.76 8.54
CA MET A 375 -47.51 -13.65 7.43
C MET A 375 -48.73 -14.13 6.64
N GLU A 376 -49.83 -14.37 7.34
CA GLU A 376 -51.08 -14.83 6.77
C GLU A 376 -51.81 -13.78 5.91
N ALA A 377 -51.34 -12.52 5.98
CA ALA A 377 -51.92 -11.37 5.25
C ALA A 377 -50.97 -10.77 4.20
N ARG A 378 -49.81 -11.39 3.94
CA ARG A 378 -48.82 -10.97 2.94
C ARG A 378 -49.07 -11.53 1.56
#